data_6aa929c44c7e6d690bcddd427d5e9b88
#
_entry.id   6aa929c44c7e6d690bcddd427d5e9b88
#
_cell.length_a   1.000
_cell.length_b   1.000
_cell.length_c   1.000
_cell.angle_alpha   90.00
_cell.angle_beta   90.00
_cell.angle_gamma   90.00
#
_symmetry.space_group_name_H-M   'P 1'
#
loop_
_entity.id
_entity.type
_entity.pdbx_description
1 polymer ?
#
loop_
_entity_poly.entity_id
_entity_poly.type
_entity_poly.pdbx_seq_one_letter_code
_entity_poly.pdbx_strand_id
1 'polypeptide(L)'
;MKILVTGCFGFIGYNFINYLKKNNIDHIGVDSLESSSSKQLYKINDDENLSKYFDLNIKDLNENKDLKNLNISTIVNFAAETHVDNSIGNPESFIDSNILGVTKLLRFAIENNIENVIQISTDEVYGSVLDEFCDESSELNPSSPYSASKASAELICKSFIKTYGVNVKMVRPANNYGKFQQPEKLIPYSVANLIHEKNIEIYGEGRQIRHWLHVEDTVEAILAVIEKGKENEIYNVGSGEYSENIEIAKQLLSILGLDENRLEFVDERPGHDFRYAIDCTKIRNIGWSPKRSLKFELEKTVSWYMDNKDFWIDAVSYTHLRAHETNV
;
A
#
# COMPACT_ATOMS: atom_id res chain seq x y z
N MET A 1 9.29 0.35 22.98
CA MET A 1 8.90 1.06 21.73
C MET A 1 7.40 0.98 21.62
N LYS A 2 6.70 2.11 21.45
CA LYS A 2 5.27 2.16 21.18
C LYS A 2 5.07 2.78 19.79
N ILE A 3 4.35 2.07 18.91
CA ILE A 3 4.20 2.42 17.50
C ILE A 3 2.80 3.00 17.26
N LEU A 4 2.72 4.20 16.70
CA LEU A 4 1.50 4.73 16.10
C LEU A 4 1.42 4.27 14.64
N VAL A 5 0.37 3.56 14.28
CA VAL A 5 0.12 3.05 12.92
C VAL A 5 -1.05 3.82 12.32
N THR A 6 -0.79 4.68 11.34
CA THR A 6 -1.85 5.41 10.63
C THR A 6 -2.23 4.67 9.35
N GLY A 7 -3.50 4.73 8.96
CA GLY A 7 -4.02 3.87 7.89
C GLY A 7 -4.03 2.39 8.28
N CYS A 8 -4.26 2.12 9.59
CA CYS A 8 -4.12 0.80 10.18
C CYS A 8 -5.17 -0.21 9.70
N PHE A 9 -6.25 0.24 9.10
CA PHE A 9 -7.28 -0.58 8.45
C PHE A 9 -7.23 -0.52 6.92
N GLY A 10 -6.14 0.02 6.33
CA GLY A 10 -5.77 -0.21 4.95
C GLY A 10 -5.07 -1.58 4.78
N PHE A 11 -4.89 -2.05 3.55
CA PHE A 11 -4.35 -3.38 3.25
C PHE A 11 -3.01 -3.68 3.96
N ILE A 12 -1.97 -2.88 3.71
CA ILE A 12 -0.64 -3.11 4.32
C ILE A 12 -0.68 -2.81 5.81
N GLY A 13 -1.36 -1.72 6.21
CA GLY A 13 -1.51 -1.33 7.61
C GLY A 13 -2.17 -2.40 8.47
N TYR A 14 -3.22 -3.06 7.95
CA TYR A 14 -3.89 -4.15 8.66
C TYR A 14 -3.01 -5.39 8.85
N ASN A 15 -2.27 -5.78 7.82
CA ASN A 15 -1.28 -6.85 7.94
C ASN A 15 -0.17 -6.48 8.95
N PHE A 16 0.22 -5.21 8.99
CA PHE A 16 1.22 -4.71 9.94
C PHE A 16 0.71 -4.77 11.38
N ILE A 17 -0.50 -4.27 11.68
CA ILE A 17 -1.05 -4.38 13.05
C ILE A 17 -1.25 -5.83 13.48
N ASN A 18 -1.67 -6.73 12.59
CA ASN A 18 -1.77 -8.16 12.90
C ASN A 18 -0.42 -8.78 13.25
N TYR A 19 0.64 -8.36 12.55
CA TYR A 19 2.00 -8.78 12.92
C TYR A 19 2.40 -8.25 14.30
N LEU A 20 2.14 -6.96 14.59
CA LEU A 20 2.45 -6.36 15.89
C LEU A 20 1.72 -7.06 17.04
N LYS A 21 0.41 -7.37 16.86
CA LYS A 21 -0.38 -8.14 17.81
C LYS A 21 0.25 -9.51 18.08
N LYS A 22 0.51 -10.28 17.02
CA LYS A 22 1.08 -11.62 17.09
C LYS A 22 2.42 -11.66 17.84
N ASN A 23 3.19 -10.58 17.76
CA ASN A 23 4.51 -10.47 18.38
C ASN A 23 4.51 -9.65 19.69
N ASN A 24 3.33 -9.30 20.21
CA ASN A 24 3.16 -8.52 21.44
C ASN A 24 3.92 -7.18 21.43
N ILE A 25 3.99 -6.51 20.28
CA ILE A 25 4.58 -5.19 20.13
C ILE A 25 3.51 -4.14 20.42
N ASP A 26 3.80 -3.23 21.37
CA ASP A 26 2.86 -2.18 21.77
C ASP A 26 2.60 -1.20 20.63
N HIS A 27 1.32 -1.01 20.28
CA HIS A 27 0.91 -0.17 19.17
C HIS A 27 -0.43 0.52 19.43
N ILE A 28 -0.67 1.56 18.64
CA ILE A 28 -1.92 2.31 18.57
C ILE A 28 -2.26 2.47 17.10
N GLY A 29 -3.50 2.22 16.72
CA GLY A 29 -3.99 2.38 15.37
C GLY A 29 -4.77 3.70 15.20
N VAL A 30 -4.60 4.34 14.05
CA VAL A 30 -5.40 5.49 13.60
C VAL A 30 -5.85 5.24 12.16
N ASP A 31 -7.14 5.40 11.92
CA ASP A 31 -7.72 5.34 10.58
C ASP A 31 -8.97 6.23 10.55
N SER A 32 -9.24 6.92 9.45
CA SER A 32 -10.44 7.76 9.33
C SER A 32 -11.70 6.96 9.05
N LEU A 33 -11.58 5.67 8.77
CA LEU A 33 -12.67 4.77 8.40
C LEU A 33 -13.58 5.33 7.27
N GLU A 34 -13.06 6.23 6.44
CA GLU A 34 -13.83 6.85 5.35
C GLU A 34 -14.06 5.85 4.21
N SER A 35 -13.07 5.01 3.89
CA SER A 35 -13.20 3.99 2.85
C SER A 35 -14.06 2.81 3.30
N SER A 36 -14.76 2.18 2.36
CA SER A 36 -15.51 0.94 2.62
C SER A 36 -14.60 -0.18 3.14
N SER A 37 -13.38 -0.23 2.63
CA SER A 37 -12.36 -1.21 3.02
C SER A 37 -11.90 -1.05 4.46
N SER A 38 -11.61 0.15 4.89
CA SER A 38 -11.22 0.42 6.28
C SER A 38 -12.32 0.04 7.26
N LYS A 39 -13.57 0.38 6.94
CA LYS A 39 -14.75 -0.01 7.75
C LYS A 39 -14.88 -1.52 7.87
N GLN A 40 -14.65 -2.25 6.79
CA GLN A 40 -14.77 -3.70 6.78
C GLN A 40 -13.66 -4.36 7.60
N LEU A 41 -12.41 -3.93 7.43
CA LEU A 41 -11.28 -4.44 8.22
C LEU A 41 -11.41 -4.09 9.70
N TYR A 42 -11.96 -2.91 10.02
CA TYR A 42 -12.28 -2.56 11.40
C TYR A 42 -13.32 -3.51 12.02
N LYS A 43 -14.38 -3.87 11.28
CA LYS A 43 -15.43 -4.78 11.75
C LYS A 43 -14.95 -6.20 12.04
N ILE A 44 -14.00 -6.71 11.25
CA ILE A 44 -13.44 -8.06 11.41
C ILE A 44 -12.20 -8.09 12.31
N ASN A 45 -11.77 -6.93 12.83
CA ASN A 45 -10.67 -6.85 13.75
C ASN A 45 -11.03 -7.58 15.06
N ASP A 46 -10.25 -8.60 15.39
CA ASP A 46 -10.44 -9.48 16.57
C ASP A 46 -9.82 -8.95 17.86
N ASP A 47 -9.33 -7.70 17.84
CA ASP A 47 -8.77 -7.08 19.04
C ASP A 47 -9.88 -6.63 19.99
N GLU A 48 -9.98 -7.31 21.13
CA GLU A 48 -10.94 -6.98 22.19
C GLU A 48 -10.71 -5.59 22.80
N ASN A 49 -9.49 -5.04 22.67
CA ASN A 49 -9.12 -3.72 23.17
C ASN A 49 -9.25 -2.64 22.09
N LEU A 50 -10.48 -2.31 21.73
CA LEU A 50 -10.78 -1.24 20.74
C LEU A 50 -10.29 0.14 21.20
N SER A 51 -9.95 0.35 22.46
CA SER A 51 -9.37 1.62 22.95
C SER A 51 -7.98 1.92 22.39
N LYS A 52 -7.35 0.96 21.72
CA LYS A 52 -6.09 1.16 20.96
C LYS A 52 -6.30 1.75 19.58
N TYR A 53 -7.54 1.94 19.13
CA TYR A 53 -7.84 2.43 17.78
C TYR A 53 -8.64 3.71 17.86
N PHE A 54 -8.22 4.69 17.04
CA PHE A 54 -8.86 5.99 16.93
C PHE A 54 -9.44 6.17 15.52
N ASP A 55 -10.74 6.44 15.43
CA ASP A 55 -11.38 6.93 14.21
C ASP A 55 -11.00 8.40 14.04
N LEU A 56 -9.96 8.63 13.25
CA LEU A 56 -9.36 9.96 13.13
C LEU A 56 -8.60 10.10 11.82
N ASN A 57 -8.77 11.24 11.15
CA ASN A 57 -7.97 11.58 9.99
C ASN A 57 -6.56 12.04 10.44
N ILE A 58 -5.52 11.67 9.69
CA ILE A 58 -4.12 12.07 10.00
C ILE A 58 -3.93 13.59 10.02
N LYS A 59 -4.80 14.35 9.40
CA LYS A 59 -4.79 15.81 9.43
C LYS A 59 -5.13 16.39 10.81
N ASP A 60 -5.85 15.61 11.63
CA ASP A 60 -6.42 16.05 12.91
C ASP A 60 -5.69 15.49 14.13
N LEU A 61 -4.55 14.77 13.92
CA LEU A 61 -3.76 14.18 15.00
C LEU A 61 -3.40 15.17 16.11
N ASN A 62 -3.08 16.42 15.75
CA ASN A 62 -2.74 17.47 16.72
C ASN A 62 -3.91 17.97 17.56
N GLU A 63 -5.13 17.71 17.13
CA GLU A 63 -6.34 18.11 17.86
C GLU A 63 -6.74 17.07 18.91
N ASN A 64 -6.24 15.82 18.78
CA ASN A 64 -6.56 14.73 19.68
C ASN A 64 -5.64 14.73 20.92
N LYS A 65 -6.22 15.12 22.07
CA LYS A 65 -5.48 15.22 23.35
C LYS A 65 -5.05 13.87 23.90
N ASP A 66 -5.82 12.81 23.63
CA ASP A 66 -5.54 11.48 24.15
C ASP A 66 -4.29 10.89 23.50
N LEU A 67 -4.12 11.09 22.18
CA LEU A 67 -2.92 10.64 21.47
C LEU A 67 -1.64 11.29 21.99
N LYS A 68 -1.68 12.57 22.36
CA LYS A 68 -0.52 13.33 22.86
C LYS A 68 0.05 12.75 24.16
N ASN A 69 -0.76 12.06 24.94
CA ASN A 69 -0.39 11.52 26.25
C ASN A 69 0.12 10.06 26.20
N LEU A 70 0.24 9.45 25.00
CA LEU A 70 0.49 8.02 24.87
C LEU A 70 1.95 7.59 24.77
N ASN A 71 2.91 8.52 24.90
CA ASN A 71 4.34 8.22 24.82
C ASN A 71 4.73 7.42 23.57
N ILE A 72 4.25 7.87 22.40
CA ILE A 72 4.57 7.27 21.11
C ILE A 72 6.04 7.54 20.78
N SER A 73 6.79 6.52 20.41
CA SER A 73 8.20 6.66 20.01
C SER A 73 8.41 6.56 18.50
N THR A 74 7.48 5.91 17.79
CA THR A 74 7.60 5.68 16.34
C THR A 74 6.25 5.84 15.67
N ILE A 75 6.19 6.50 14.52
CA ILE A 75 5.04 6.53 13.63
C ILE A 75 5.35 5.68 12.39
N VAL A 76 4.40 4.83 11.97
CA VAL A 76 4.41 4.19 10.66
C VAL A 76 3.20 4.66 9.89
N ASN A 77 3.44 5.45 8.85
CA ASN A 77 2.37 6.09 8.08
C ASN A 77 2.00 5.29 6.83
N PHE A 78 0.90 4.52 6.92
CA PHE A 78 0.24 3.89 5.77
C PHE A 78 -0.93 4.71 5.24
N ALA A 79 -1.42 5.71 5.98
CA ALA A 79 -2.56 6.51 5.57
C ALA A 79 -2.28 7.24 4.26
N ALA A 80 -3.05 6.91 3.23
CA ALA A 80 -2.95 7.47 1.89
C ALA A 80 -4.16 7.07 1.04
N GLU A 81 -4.53 7.92 0.09
CA GLU A 81 -5.30 7.51 -1.07
C GLU A 81 -4.39 6.77 -2.05
N THR A 82 -4.82 5.60 -2.58
CA THR A 82 -3.93 4.67 -3.30
C THR A 82 -4.47 4.14 -4.63
N HIS A 83 -5.70 4.47 -5.02
CA HIS A 83 -6.30 3.96 -6.25
C HIS A 83 -5.98 4.88 -7.43
N VAL A 84 -5.15 4.40 -8.38
CA VAL A 84 -4.66 5.23 -9.49
C VAL A 84 -5.80 5.79 -10.34
N ASP A 85 -6.81 4.97 -10.70
CA ASP A 85 -7.93 5.43 -11.53
C ASP A 85 -8.75 6.52 -10.82
N ASN A 86 -8.97 6.39 -9.52
CA ASN A 86 -9.60 7.45 -8.71
C ASN A 86 -8.76 8.73 -8.73
N SER A 87 -7.43 8.64 -8.78
CA SER A 87 -6.56 9.82 -8.83
C SER A 87 -6.68 10.60 -10.15
N ILE A 88 -7.04 9.92 -11.23
CA ILE A 88 -7.28 10.55 -12.53
C ILE A 88 -8.60 11.34 -12.49
N GLY A 89 -9.63 10.76 -11.85
CA GLY A 89 -10.95 11.39 -11.74
C GLY A 89 -11.05 12.50 -10.66
N ASN A 90 -10.30 12.38 -9.56
CA ASN A 90 -10.32 13.32 -8.42
C ASN A 90 -8.92 13.47 -7.81
N PRO A 91 -8.00 14.19 -8.46
CA PRO A 91 -6.63 14.37 -7.98
C PRO A 91 -6.55 15.19 -6.67
N GLU A 92 -7.52 16.05 -6.39
CA GLU A 92 -7.54 16.90 -5.20
C GLU A 92 -7.57 16.07 -3.91
N SER A 93 -8.30 14.96 -3.87
CA SER A 93 -8.34 14.09 -2.69
C SER A 93 -6.98 13.47 -2.38
N PHE A 94 -6.16 13.22 -3.41
CA PHE A 94 -4.79 12.72 -3.25
C PHE A 94 -3.82 13.79 -2.73
N ILE A 95 -4.00 15.04 -3.14
CA ILE A 95 -3.24 16.18 -2.59
C ILE A 95 -3.59 16.36 -1.12
N ASP A 96 -4.87 16.35 -0.78
CA ASP A 96 -5.37 16.54 0.58
C ASP A 96 -4.89 15.41 1.52
N SER A 97 -5.02 14.16 1.10
CA SER A 97 -4.62 13.01 1.91
C SER A 97 -3.10 12.82 1.94
N ASN A 98 -2.46 12.73 0.76
CA ASN A 98 -1.09 12.26 0.66
C ASN A 98 -0.05 13.34 0.89
N ILE A 99 -0.38 14.62 0.65
CA ILE A 99 0.56 15.74 0.83
C ILE A 99 0.22 16.53 2.11
N LEU A 100 -1.01 17.06 2.21
CA LEU A 100 -1.40 17.82 3.39
C LEU A 100 -1.45 16.92 4.63
N GLY A 101 -1.99 15.70 4.51
CA GLY A 101 -2.02 14.70 5.57
C GLY A 101 -0.63 14.39 6.11
N VAL A 102 0.35 14.12 5.24
CA VAL A 102 1.75 13.88 5.62
C VAL A 102 2.37 15.12 6.28
N THR A 103 2.10 16.31 5.76
CA THR A 103 2.57 17.57 6.38
C THR A 103 2.07 17.72 7.82
N LYS A 104 0.79 17.40 8.07
CA LYS A 104 0.18 17.48 9.40
C LYS A 104 0.74 16.39 10.35
N LEU A 105 0.94 15.19 9.85
CA LEU A 105 1.54 14.10 10.60
C LEU A 105 2.99 14.43 11.03
N LEU A 106 3.80 15.00 10.15
CA LEU A 106 5.16 15.43 10.48
C LEU A 106 5.18 16.54 11.53
N ARG A 107 4.23 17.47 11.49
CA ARG A 107 4.05 18.46 12.56
C ARG A 107 3.70 17.80 13.89
N PHE A 108 2.78 16.83 13.88
CA PHE A 108 2.47 16.05 15.08
C PHE A 108 3.71 15.36 15.64
N ALA A 109 4.54 14.77 14.78
CA ALA A 109 5.78 14.12 15.20
C ALA A 109 6.74 15.09 15.90
N ILE A 110 6.91 16.31 15.36
CA ILE A 110 7.77 17.34 15.95
C ILE A 110 7.22 17.80 17.30
N GLU A 111 5.93 18.18 17.35
CA GLU A 111 5.30 18.72 18.56
C GLU A 111 5.25 17.71 19.72
N ASN A 112 5.31 16.41 19.43
CA ASN A 112 5.28 15.35 20.43
C ASN A 112 6.64 14.64 20.62
N ASN A 113 7.72 15.19 20.06
CA ASN A 113 9.07 14.66 20.15
C ASN A 113 9.18 13.18 19.75
N ILE A 114 8.54 12.78 18.67
CA ILE A 114 8.56 11.41 18.16
C ILE A 114 9.92 11.12 17.51
N GLU A 115 10.57 10.06 17.97
CA GLU A 115 11.96 9.74 17.60
C GLU A 115 12.08 9.28 16.14
N ASN A 116 11.09 8.54 15.62
CA ASN A 116 11.16 7.97 14.29
C ASN A 116 9.82 8.10 13.56
N VAL A 117 9.87 8.49 12.28
CA VAL A 117 8.74 8.41 11.35
C VAL A 117 9.13 7.51 10.19
N ILE A 118 8.29 6.52 9.89
CA ILE A 118 8.41 5.68 8.70
C ILE A 118 7.31 6.08 7.73
N GLN A 119 7.68 6.74 6.64
CA GLN A 119 6.74 7.10 5.58
C GLN A 119 6.70 6.00 4.53
N ILE A 120 5.52 5.42 4.32
CA ILE A 120 5.34 4.45 3.24
C ILE A 120 5.05 5.20 1.94
N SER A 121 5.91 4.99 0.96
CA SER A 121 5.83 5.50 -0.41
C SER A 121 5.47 4.37 -1.37
N THR A 122 5.99 4.39 -2.60
CA THR A 122 5.77 3.39 -3.65
C THR A 122 6.92 3.45 -4.67
N ASP A 123 7.20 2.36 -5.37
CA ASP A 123 8.11 2.33 -6.52
C ASP A 123 7.57 3.10 -7.74
N GLU A 124 6.26 3.35 -7.79
CA GLU A 124 5.62 4.14 -8.85
C GLU A 124 6.12 5.60 -8.92
N VAL A 125 6.81 6.10 -7.89
CA VAL A 125 7.42 7.44 -7.90
C VAL A 125 8.53 7.59 -8.95
N TYR A 126 9.10 6.48 -9.42
CA TYR A 126 10.12 6.47 -10.47
C TYR A 126 9.53 6.56 -11.88
N GLY A 127 8.23 6.28 -12.05
CA GLY A 127 7.58 6.13 -13.35
C GLY A 127 8.02 4.86 -14.09
N SER A 128 7.81 4.84 -15.38
CA SER A 128 8.15 3.67 -16.22
C SER A 128 9.66 3.57 -16.50
N VAL A 129 10.25 2.42 -16.14
CA VAL A 129 11.68 2.12 -16.28
C VAL A 129 11.85 0.95 -17.25
N LEU A 130 12.36 1.20 -18.47
CA LEU A 130 12.40 0.18 -19.51
C LEU A 130 13.62 -0.74 -19.41
N ASP A 131 14.82 -0.19 -19.24
CA ASP A 131 16.07 -0.95 -19.42
C ASP A 131 16.88 -1.14 -18.12
N GLU A 132 16.79 -0.22 -17.17
CA GLU A 132 17.61 -0.20 -15.95
C GLU A 132 16.79 -0.49 -14.71
N PHE A 133 17.46 -0.50 -13.53
CA PHE A 133 16.84 -0.57 -12.22
C PHE A 133 17.04 0.76 -11.52
N CYS A 134 15.98 1.30 -10.92
CA CYS A 134 16.07 2.49 -10.08
C CYS A 134 16.56 2.13 -8.68
N ASP A 135 17.64 2.76 -8.25
CA ASP A 135 18.05 2.80 -6.86
C ASP A 135 17.37 3.98 -6.11
N GLU A 136 17.65 4.12 -4.81
CA GLU A 136 17.03 5.17 -4.01
C GLU A 136 17.50 6.60 -4.34
N SER A 137 18.57 6.75 -5.13
CA SER A 137 19.09 8.03 -5.61
C SER A 137 18.53 8.44 -6.98
N SER A 138 17.87 7.53 -7.67
CA SER A 138 17.30 7.76 -8.99
C SER A 138 16.24 8.87 -8.99
N GLU A 139 16.12 9.58 -10.10
CA GLU A 139 15.19 10.70 -10.28
C GLU A 139 13.73 10.22 -10.17
N LEU A 140 12.88 11.05 -9.55
CA LEU A 140 11.46 10.81 -9.47
C LEU A 140 10.78 11.32 -10.74
N ASN A 141 10.07 10.45 -11.45
CA ASN A 141 9.37 10.77 -12.69
C ASN A 141 7.96 10.15 -12.74
N PRO A 142 7.07 10.51 -11.79
CA PRO A 142 5.75 9.90 -11.63
C PRO A 142 4.83 10.20 -12.83
N SER A 143 4.06 9.19 -13.28
CA SER A 143 3.20 9.26 -14.47
C SER A 143 1.72 9.49 -14.14
N SER A 144 1.30 9.35 -12.88
CA SER A 144 -0.09 9.51 -12.46
C SER A 144 -0.23 10.53 -11.32
N PRO A 145 -1.44 11.13 -11.10
CA PRO A 145 -1.66 12.00 -9.95
C PRO A 145 -1.39 11.31 -8.61
N TYR A 146 -1.69 10.00 -8.49
CA TYR A 146 -1.34 9.20 -7.32
C TYR A 146 0.18 9.17 -7.10
N SER A 147 0.95 8.70 -8.07
CA SER A 147 2.41 8.58 -7.93
C SER A 147 3.07 9.96 -7.74
N ALA A 148 2.54 11.02 -8.38
CA ALA A 148 2.97 12.40 -8.16
C ALA A 148 2.70 12.88 -6.73
N SER A 149 1.54 12.53 -6.14
CA SER A 149 1.23 12.86 -4.75
C SER A 149 2.16 12.16 -3.76
N LYS A 150 2.53 10.89 -4.03
CA LYS A 150 3.49 10.12 -3.22
C LYS A 150 4.90 10.69 -3.33
N ALA A 151 5.35 11.05 -4.54
CA ALA A 151 6.63 11.73 -4.76
C ALA A 151 6.69 13.09 -4.04
N SER A 152 5.60 13.85 -4.09
CA SER A 152 5.45 15.12 -3.37
C SER A 152 5.53 14.93 -1.85
N ALA A 153 4.91 13.88 -1.31
CA ALA A 153 5.01 13.53 0.11
C ALA A 153 6.47 13.27 0.53
N GLU A 154 7.26 12.57 -0.30
CA GLU A 154 8.69 12.38 -0.03
C GLU A 154 9.47 13.69 -0.04
N LEU A 155 9.17 14.62 -0.96
CA LEU A 155 9.80 15.95 -0.98
C LEU A 155 9.45 16.75 0.28
N ILE A 156 8.20 16.65 0.77
CA ILE A 156 7.81 17.21 2.06
C ILE A 156 8.62 16.60 3.19
N CYS A 157 8.74 15.26 3.26
CA CYS A 157 9.58 14.59 4.24
C CYS A 157 11.03 15.10 4.21
N LYS A 158 11.66 15.15 3.03
CA LYS A 158 13.02 15.69 2.85
C LYS A 158 13.15 17.13 3.32
N SER A 159 12.14 17.98 3.08
CA SER A 159 12.15 19.37 3.55
C SER A 159 12.07 19.45 5.08
N PHE A 160 11.24 18.60 5.72
CA PHE A 160 11.10 18.56 7.18
C PHE A 160 12.36 18.04 7.87
N ILE A 161 13.00 17.01 7.30
CA ILE A 161 14.31 16.52 7.75
C ILE A 161 15.31 17.71 7.79
N LYS A 162 15.43 18.44 6.68
CA LYS A 162 16.41 19.51 6.54
C LYS A 162 16.10 20.74 7.40
N THR A 163 14.82 21.09 7.55
CA THR A 163 14.38 22.32 8.21
C THR A 163 14.20 22.16 9.70
N TYR A 164 13.65 21.01 10.12
CA TYR A 164 13.25 20.79 11.52
C TYR A 164 14.02 19.67 12.21
N GLY A 165 14.89 18.94 11.50
CA GLY A 165 15.69 17.84 12.06
C GLY A 165 14.90 16.60 12.47
N VAL A 166 13.67 16.43 11.96
CA VAL A 166 12.88 15.23 12.25
C VAL A 166 13.47 14.01 11.55
N ASN A 167 13.58 12.87 12.25
CA ASN A 167 14.06 11.65 11.65
C ASN A 167 12.94 10.93 10.88
N VAL A 168 13.05 10.93 9.55
CA VAL A 168 12.09 10.27 8.66
C VAL A 168 12.83 9.25 7.79
N LYS A 169 12.44 7.99 7.89
CA LYS A 169 12.86 6.95 6.95
C LYS A 169 11.71 6.72 5.96
N MET A 170 12.03 6.51 4.70
CA MET A 170 11.03 6.30 3.66
C MET A 170 11.17 4.90 3.07
N VAL A 171 10.06 4.23 2.81
CA VAL A 171 10.02 2.88 2.23
C VAL A 171 9.26 2.95 0.93
N ARG A 172 9.86 2.49 -0.17
CA ARG A 172 9.26 2.38 -1.51
C ARG A 172 9.00 0.90 -1.82
N PRO A 173 7.87 0.33 -1.40
CA PRO A 173 7.55 -1.04 -1.72
C PRO A 173 7.12 -1.18 -3.19
N ALA A 174 7.44 -2.32 -3.79
CA ALA A 174 6.90 -2.80 -5.05
C ALA A 174 5.41 -3.14 -4.94
N ASN A 175 4.78 -3.63 -6.02
CA ASN A 175 3.36 -3.99 -6.02
C ASN A 175 3.07 -5.11 -5.01
N ASN A 176 2.33 -4.78 -3.98
CA ASN A 176 1.96 -5.72 -2.94
C ASN A 176 0.76 -6.58 -3.31
N TYR A 177 0.77 -7.84 -2.88
CA TYR A 177 -0.37 -8.76 -2.95
C TYR A 177 -0.46 -9.59 -1.67
N GLY A 178 -1.62 -10.19 -1.41
CA GLY A 178 -1.84 -11.03 -0.24
C GLY A 178 -3.24 -10.88 0.34
N LYS A 179 -3.46 -11.47 1.50
CA LYS A 179 -4.73 -11.44 2.23
C LYS A 179 -5.11 -10.01 2.63
N PHE A 180 -6.40 -9.73 2.64
CA PHE A 180 -6.98 -8.44 3.02
C PHE A 180 -6.77 -7.30 2.01
N GLN A 181 -6.22 -7.56 0.82
CA GLN A 181 -6.17 -6.55 -0.23
C GLN A 181 -7.56 -6.36 -0.83
N GLN A 182 -7.91 -5.11 -1.08
CA GLN A 182 -9.24 -4.75 -1.60
C GLN A 182 -9.42 -5.13 -3.08
N PRO A 183 -10.65 -5.48 -3.50
CA PRO A 183 -10.97 -5.93 -4.85
C PRO A 183 -10.97 -4.81 -5.90
N GLU A 184 -10.14 -3.81 -5.73
CA GLU A 184 -9.81 -2.75 -6.68
C GLU A 184 -8.45 -2.95 -7.36
N LYS A 185 -7.67 -3.93 -6.91
CA LYS A 185 -6.34 -4.26 -7.43
C LYS A 185 -6.40 -5.56 -8.24
N LEU A 186 -5.49 -5.70 -9.22
CA LEU A 186 -5.53 -6.76 -10.24
C LEU A 186 -5.87 -8.16 -9.69
N ILE A 187 -5.13 -8.65 -8.69
CA ILE A 187 -5.34 -10.01 -8.17
C ILE A 187 -6.71 -10.15 -7.49
N PRO A 188 -7.07 -9.37 -6.44
CA PRO A 188 -8.36 -9.53 -5.80
C PRO A 188 -9.55 -9.17 -6.70
N TYR A 189 -9.41 -8.18 -7.60
CA TYR A 189 -10.44 -7.81 -8.57
C TYR A 189 -10.72 -8.96 -9.56
N SER A 190 -9.65 -9.58 -10.09
CA SER A 190 -9.78 -10.73 -11.00
C SER A 190 -10.45 -11.93 -10.32
N VAL A 191 -10.04 -12.26 -9.09
CA VAL A 191 -10.67 -13.35 -8.32
C VAL A 191 -12.14 -13.05 -8.05
N ALA A 192 -12.45 -11.82 -7.66
CA ALA A 192 -13.84 -11.40 -7.41
C ALA A 192 -14.70 -11.50 -8.67
N ASN A 193 -14.21 -11.02 -9.82
CA ASN A 193 -14.90 -11.14 -11.10
C ASN A 193 -15.17 -12.59 -11.46
N LEU A 194 -14.18 -13.47 -11.36
CA LEU A 194 -14.32 -14.88 -11.68
C LEU A 194 -15.34 -15.61 -10.79
N ILE A 195 -15.41 -15.26 -9.50
CA ILE A 195 -16.42 -15.80 -8.57
C ILE A 195 -17.84 -15.35 -8.97
N HIS A 196 -17.98 -14.14 -9.51
CA HIS A 196 -19.23 -13.62 -10.05
C HIS A 196 -19.51 -14.02 -11.51
N GLU A 197 -18.81 -15.03 -12.02
CA GLU A 197 -18.93 -15.52 -13.40
C GLU A 197 -18.61 -14.47 -14.48
N LYS A 198 -17.90 -13.37 -14.11
CA LYS A 198 -17.40 -12.36 -15.02
C LYS A 198 -15.98 -12.70 -15.50
N ASN A 199 -15.54 -12.02 -16.55
CA ASN A 199 -14.21 -12.17 -17.11
C ASN A 199 -13.17 -11.36 -16.32
N ILE A 200 -11.88 -11.69 -16.49
CA ILE A 200 -10.77 -10.85 -16.05
C ILE A 200 -10.56 -9.77 -17.09
N GLU A 201 -10.72 -8.52 -16.69
CA GLU A 201 -10.42 -7.36 -17.53
C GLU A 201 -8.90 -7.11 -17.57
N ILE A 202 -8.35 -7.01 -18.77
CA ILE A 202 -6.92 -6.76 -19.02
C ILE A 202 -6.77 -5.48 -19.84
N TYR A 203 -6.09 -4.48 -19.27
CA TYR A 203 -5.78 -3.24 -19.98
C TYR A 203 -4.79 -3.48 -21.14
N GLY A 204 -5.16 -3.00 -22.34
CA GLY A 204 -4.36 -3.17 -23.56
C GLY A 204 -4.08 -4.64 -23.87
N GLU A 205 -2.80 -5.01 -24.03
CA GLU A 205 -2.37 -6.39 -24.25
C GLU A 205 -1.96 -7.12 -22.94
N GLY A 206 -2.00 -6.44 -21.79
CA GLY A 206 -1.59 -7.00 -20.50
C GLY A 206 -0.10 -7.18 -20.31
N ARG A 207 0.72 -6.55 -21.16
CA ARG A 207 2.18 -6.69 -21.15
C ARG A 207 2.90 -5.78 -20.14
N GLN A 208 2.16 -5.02 -19.36
CA GLN A 208 2.73 -4.20 -18.30
C GLN A 208 3.39 -5.10 -17.25
N ILE A 209 4.68 -4.85 -16.97
CA ILE A 209 5.49 -5.65 -16.06
C ILE A 209 5.41 -5.05 -14.66
N ARG A 210 5.08 -5.89 -13.67
CA ARG A 210 5.02 -5.51 -12.26
C ARG A 210 5.98 -6.34 -11.43
N HIS A 211 6.54 -5.69 -10.42
CA HIS A 211 7.38 -6.31 -9.41
C HIS A 211 6.48 -6.74 -8.24
N TRP A 212 6.26 -8.04 -8.08
CA TRP A 212 5.31 -8.57 -7.11
C TRP A 212 5.97 -8.88 -5.77
N LEU A 213 5.40 -8.37 -4.68
CA LEU A 213 5.90 -8.54 -3.33
C LEU A 213 4.77 -8.97 -2.39
N HIS A 214 4.97 -10.07 -1.67
CA HIS A 214 3.97 -10.49 -0.68
C HIS A 214 3.90 -9.51 0.48
N VAL A 215 2.69 -9.17 0.93
CA VAL A 215 2.46 -8.14 1.96
C VAL A 215 3.17 -8.43 3.28
N GLU A 216 3.30 -9.70 3.68
CA GLU A 216 4.03 -10.07 4.90
C GLU A 216 5.55 -9.82 4.78
N ASP A 217 6.11 -9.92 3.56
CA ASP A 217 7.51 -9.55 3.32
C ASP A 217 7.69 -8.02 3.42
N THR A 218 6.71 -7.25 2.95
CA THR A 218 6.69 -5.79 3.15
C THR A 218 6.63 -5.43 4.64
N VAL A 219 5.80 -6.11 5.42
CA VAL A 219 5.72 -5.91 6.87
C VAL A 219 7.07 -6.17 7.55
N GLU A 220 7.72 -7.30 7.20
CA GLU A 220 9.05 -7.64 7.73
C GLU A 220 10.12 -6.63 7.29
N ALA A 221 10.03 -6.09 6.06
CA ALA A 221 10.92 -5.04 5.56
C ALA A 221 10.79 -3.73 6.36
N ILE A 222 9.55 -3.30 6.62
CA ILE A 222 9.28 -2.10 7.43
C ILE A 222 9.87 -2.25 8.83
N LEU A 223 9.71 -3.41 9.45
CA LEU A 223 10.32 -3.69 10.76
C LEU A 223 11.84 -3.65 10.72
N ALA A 224 12.46 -4.22 9.68
CA ALA A 224 13.92 -4.13 9.49
C ALA A 224 14.39 -2.67 9.34
N VAL A 225 13.61 -1.83 8.62
CA VAL A 225 13.91 -0.39 8.50
C VAL A 225 13.72 0.35 9.83
N ILE A 226 12.71 0.00 10.63
CA ILE A 226 12.55 0.57 11.98
C ILE A 226 13.77 0.28 12.83
N GLU A 227 14.19 -0.99 12.88
CA GLU A 227 15.23 -1.49 13.78
C GLU A 227 16.67 -1.15 13.35
N LYS A 228 16.93 -1.25 12.03
CA LYS A 228 18.31 -1.21 11.49
C LYS A 228 18.53 -0.16 10.41
N GLY A 229 17.45 0.45 9.91
CA GLY A 229 17.54 1.49 8.89
C GLY A 229 18.25 2.74 9.43
N LYS A 230 19.14 3.32 8.62
CA LYS A 230 19.79 4.59 8.95
C LYS A 230 18.78 5.73 8.93
N GLU A 231 19.02 6.71 9.79
CA GLU A 231 18.20 7.93 9.86
C GLU A 231 18.15 8.67 8.51
N ASN A 232 16.97 9.18 8.19
CA ASN A 232 16.72 10.02 7.01
C ASN A 232 17.00 9.34 5.66
N GLU A 233 17.03 8.00 5.64
CA GLU A 233 17.32 7.23 4.44
C GLU A 233 16.04 6.67 3.79
N ILE A 234 16.14 6.41 2.49
CA ILE A 234 15.10 5.78 1.68
C ILE A 234 15.50 4.33 1.44
N TYR A 235 14.51 3.42 1.36
CA TYR A 235 14.71 2.00 1.10
C TYR A 235 13.72 1.50 0.05
N ASN A 236 14.22 1.01 -1.08
CA ASN A 236 13.46 0.23 -2.03
C ASN A 236 13.20 -1.17 -1.48
N VAL A 237 11.97 -1.66 -1.61
CA VAL A 237 11.54 -2.96 -1.07
C VAL A 237 10.85 -3.79 -2.13
N GLY A 238 11.48 -4.87 -2.56
CA GLY A 238 10.95 -5.76 -3.59
C GLY A 238 11.52 -7.17 -3.51
N SER A 239 10.79 -8.12 -4.09
CA SER A 239 11.15 -9.54 -4.08
C SER A 239 12.25 -9.89 -5.07
N GLY A 240 12.30 -9.23 -6.22
CA GLY A 240 13.02 -9.63 -7.42
C GLY A 240 12.19 -10.46 -8.39
N GLU A 241 10.89 -10.69 -8.11
CA GLU A 241 9.98 -11.44 -8.96
C GLU A 241 9.13 -10.49 -9.80
N TYR A 242 9.31 -10.56 -11.12
CA TYR A 242 8.62 -9.74 -12.12
C TYR A 242 7.69 -10.61 -12.95
N SER A 243 6.52 -10.09 -13.28
CA SER A 243 5.60 -10.76 -14.19
C SER A 243 4.76 -9.74 -14.97
N GLU A 244 4.40 -10.07 -16.19
CA GLU A 244 3.40 -9.34 -16.95
C GLU A 244 2.01 -9.52 -16.32
N ASN A 245 1.14 -8.52 -16.42
CA ASN A 245 -0.22 -8.60 -15.89
C ASN A 245 -1.01 -9.76 -16.51
N ILE A 246 -0.82 -10.03 -17.81
CA ILE A 246 -1.46 -11.15 -18.51
C ILE A 246 -1.04 -12.50 -17.92
N GLU A 247 0.22 -12.66 -17.52
CA GLU A 247 0.71 -13.91 -16.94
C GLU A 247 0.14 -14.15 -15.53
N ILE A 248 -0.05 -13.08 -14.76
CA ILE A 248 -0.78 -13.19 -13.47
C ILE A 248 -2.22 -13.64 -13.71
N ALA A 249 -2.92 -13.02 -14.68
CA ALA A 249 -4.30 -13.40 -15.01
C ALA A 249 -4.41 -14.86 -15.42
N LYS A 250 -3.50 -15.37 -16.26
CA LYS A 250 -3.44 -16.79 -16.66
C LYS A 250 -3.18 -17.71 -15.48
N GLN A 251 -2.28 -17.33 -14.57
CA GLN A 251 -2.04 -18.11 -13.35
C GLN A 251 -3.30 -18.17 -12.47
N LEU A 252 -4.05 -17.07 -12.32
CA LEU A 252 -5.31 -17.07 -11.58
C LEU A 252 -6.35 -18.02 -12.21
N LEU A 253 -6.49 -17.98 -13.53
CA LEU A 253 -7.37 -18.93 -14.25
C LEU A 253 -6.95 -20.38 -14.04
N SER A 254 -5.65 -20.67 -14.15
CA SER A 254 -5.11 -22.01 -13.93
C SER A 254 -5.36 -22.51 -12.49
N ILE A 255 -5.16 -21.68 -11.48
CA ILE A 255 -5.42 -22.01 -10.06
C ILE A 255 -6.90 -22.35 -9.84
N LEU A 256 -7.80 -21.64 -10.53
CA LEU A 256 -9.26 -21.85 -10.42
C LEU A 256 -9.79 -22.92 -11.39
N GLY A 257 -8.95 -23.53 -12.23
CA GLY A 257 -9.36 -24.54 -13.21
C GLY A 257 -10.21 -23.98 -14.35
N LEU A 258 -10.00 -22.72 -14.74
CA LEU A 258 -10.74 -21.98 -15.78
C LEU A 258 -9.89 -21.80 -17.05
N ASP A 259 -10.56 -21.66 -18.19
CA ASP A 259 -9.94 -21.46 -19.51
C ASP A 259 -9.55 -19.99 -19.76
N GLU A 260 -8.58 -19.75 -20.65
CA GLU A 260 -8.14 -18.39 -21.05
C GLU A 260 -9.21 -17.60 -21.81
N ASN A 261 -10.30 -18.21 -22.25
CA ASN A 261 -11.47 -17.52 -22.82
C ASN A 261 -12.19 -16.63 -21.81
N ARG A 262 -11.81 -16.69 -20.53
CA ARG A 262 -12.25 -15.79 -19.45
C ARG A 262 -11.43 -14.51 -19.35
N LEU A 263 -10.48 -14.27 -20.27
CA LEU A 263 -9.79 -12.99 -20.42
C LEU A 263 -10.58 -12.05 -21.33
N GLU A 264 -10.73 -10.80 -20.92
CA GLU A 264 -11.36 -9.73 -21.68
C GLU A 264 -10.41 -8.55 -21.79
N PHE A 265 -10.01 -8.20 -23.02
CA PHE A 265 -9.09 -7.08 -23.26
C PHE A 265 -9.89 -5.79 -23.39
N VAL A 266 -9.52 -4.80 -22.58
CA VAL A 266 -10.16 -3.48 -22.53
C VAL A 266 -9.16 -2.39 -22.95
N ASP A 267 -9.67 -1.17 -23.20
CA ASP A 267 -8.82 -0.04 -23.58
C ASP A 267 -7.73 0.25 -22.54
N GLU A 268 -6.58 0.70 -23.03
CA GLU A 268 -5.45 1.04 -22.18
C GLU A 268 -5.75 2.26 -21.29
N ARG A 269 -5.29 2.20 -20.03
CA ARG A 269 -5.46 3.28 -19.05
C ARG A 269 -4.54 4.46 -19.38
N PRO A 270 -5.00 5.72 -19.35
CA PRO A 270 -4.13 6.88 -19.47
C PRO A 270 -3.00 6.89 -18.41
N GLY A 271 -1.78 7.21 -18.84
CA GLY A 271 -0.63 7.26 -17.93
C GLY A 271 -0.22 5.92 -17.33
N HIS A 272 -0.54 4.80 -17.99
CA HIS A 272 -0.21 3.47 -17.51
C HIS A 272 1.28 3.17 -17.72
N ASP A 273 2.05 3.11 -16.65
CA ASP A 273 3.46 2.75 -16.72
C ASP A 273 3.64 1.31 -17.22
N PHE A 274 4.62 1.15 -18.13
CA PHE A 274 4.88 -0.14 -18.74
C PHE A 274 5.61 -1.10 -17.78
N ARG A 275 6.65 -0.60 -17.07
CA ARG A 275 7.46 -1.45 -16.19
C ARG A 275 7.93 -0.68 -14.96
N TYR A 276 7.82 -1.32 -13.80
CA TYR A 276 8.48 -0.89 -12.57
C TYR A 276 9.66 -1.80 -12.28
N ALA A 277 10.83 -1.20 -12.01
CA ALA A 277 12.05 -1.94 -11.72
C ALA A 277 12.91 -1.20 -10.71
N ILE A 278 13.11 -1.79 -9.54
CA ILE A 278 13.85 -1.20 -8.43
C ILE A 278 14.99 -2.09 -7.97
N ASP A 279 16.13 -1.47 -7.63
CA ASP A 279 17.24 -2.13 -6.94
C ASP A 279 16.98 -2.12 -5.43
N CYS A 280 17.01 -3.31 -4.83
CA CYS A 280 16.77 -3.53 -3.41
C CYS A 280 18.04 -3.90 -2.64
N THR A 281 19.23 -3.61 -3.18
CA THR A 281 20.51 -3.93 -2.55
C THR A 281 20.66 -3.26 -1.19
N LYS A 282 20.21 -2.02 -1.05
CA LYS A 282 20.32 -1.24 0.19
C LYS A 282 19.58 -1.88 1.36
N ILE A 283 18.35 -2.34 1.18
CA ILE A 283 17.61 -3.01 2.24
C ILE A 283 18.17 -4.39 2.55
N ARG A 284 18.72 -5.10 1.56
CA ARG A 284 19.41 -6.38 1.78
C ARG A 284 20.65 -6.20 2.65
N ASN A 285 21.35 -5.09 2.50
CA ASN A 285 22.54 -4.77 3.31
C ASN A 285 22.22 -4.53 4.80
N ILE A 286 20.98 -4.22 5.17
CA ILE A 286 20.55 -4.18 6.58
C ILE A 286 19.98 -5.51 7.08
N GLY A 287 20.08 -6.58 6.28
CA GLY A 287 19.77 -7.95 6.66
C GLY A 287 18.33 -8.40 6.37
N TRP A 288 17.56 -7.65 5.56
CA TRP A 288 16.26 -8.12 5.09
C TRP A 288 16.37 -8.77 3.70
N SER A 289 15.59 -9.82 3.49
CA SER A 289 15.35 -10.44 2.17
C SER A 289 13.94 -11.01 2.12
N PRO A 290 13.30 -11.03 0.92
CA PRO A 290 11.98 -11.64 0.77
C PRO A 290 12.06 -13.16 1.04
N LYS A 291 11.00 -13.70 1.63
CA LYS A 291 10.90 -15.12 2.00
C LYS A 291 9.82 -15.86 1.24
N ARG A 292 8.91 -15.12 0.61
CA ARG A 292 7.70 -15.64 -0.01
C ARG A 292 7.77 -15.46 -1.52
N SER A 293 7.61 -16.56 -2.25
CA SER A 293 7.61 -16.51 -3.72
C SER A 293 6.19 -16.39 -4.27
N LEU A 294 6.06 -15.61 -5.33
CA LEU A 294 4.79 -15.35 -6.00
C LEU A 294 4.09 -16.67 -6.40
N LYS A 295 4.82 -17.62 -6.92
CA LYS A 295 4.29 -18.92 -7.38
C LYS A 295 3.51 -19.67 -6.30
N PHE A 296 4.03 -19.72 -5.06
CA PHE A 296 3.39 -20.46 -3.97
C PHE A 296 2.38 -19.64 -3.19
N GLU A 297 2.62 -18.34 -3.04
CA GLU A 297 1.73 -17.48 -2.24
C GLU A 297 0.51 -17.00 -3.03
N LEU A 298 0.58 -16.98 -4.37
CA LEU A 298 -0.57 -16.61 -5.20
C LEU A 298 -1.72 -17.61 -5.01
N GLU A 299 -1.43 -18.93 -5.02
CA GLU A 299 -2.42 -19.98 -4.79
C GLU A 299 -3.07 -19.85 -3.40
N LYS A 300 -2.26 -19.63 -2.35
CA LYS A 300 -2.77 -19.41 -0.99
C LYS A 300 -3.62 -18.13 -0.88
N THR A 301 -3.23 -17.08 -1.61
CA THR A 301 -3.97 -15.82 -1.67
C THR A 301 -5.33 -16.03 -2.32
N VAL A 302 -5.38 -16.73 -3.46
CA VAL A 302 -6.64 -17.09 -4.15
C VAL A 302 -7.52 -17.93 -3.25
N SER A 303 -6.98 -18.99 -2.62
CA SER A 303 -7.72 -19.84 -1.68
C SER A 303 -8.33 -19.00 -0.54
N TRP A 304 -7.56 -18.06 0.01
CA TRP A 304 -8.09 -17.19 1.06
C TRP A 304 -9.29 -16.35 0.58
N TYR A 305 -9.24 -15.77 -0.64
CA TYR A 305 -10.39 -15.03 -1.19
C TYR A 305 -11.60 -15.94 -1.41
N MET A 306 -11.39 -17.18 -1.87
CA MET A 306 -12.46 -18.17 -2.03
C MET A 306 -13.15 -18.52 -0.70
N ASP A 307 -12.37 -18.65 0.37
CA ASP A 307 -12.87 -19.01 1.70
C ASP A 307 -13.50 -17.83 2.46
N ASN A 308 -13.18 -16.60 2.08
CA ASN A 308 -13.60 -15.36 2.77
C ASN A 308 -14.44 -14.45 1.86
N LYS A 309 -15.37 -15.01 1.11
CA LYS A 309 -16.20 -14.26 0.15
C LYS A 309 -16.95 -13.10 0.79
N ASP A 310 -17.48 -13.30 2.00
CA ASP A 310 -18.23 -12.28 2.74
C ASP A 310 -17.39 -11.04 3.07
N PHE A 311 -16.06 -11.19 3.10
CA PHE A 311 -15.14 -10.08 3.34
C PHE A 311 -15.15 -9.02 2.23
N TRP A 312 -15.31 -9.43 0.97
CA TRP A 312 -15.11 -8.53 -0.17
C TRP A 312 -16.31 -8.44 -1.12
N ILE A 313 -17.35 -9.28 -0.94
CA ILE A 313 -18.48 -9.37 -1.86
C ILE A 313 -19.26 -8.04 -1.97
N ASP A 314 -19.41 -7.33 -0.86
CA ASP A 314 -20.05 -6.02 -0.83
C ASP A 314 -19.20 -4.92 -1.49
N ALA A 315 -17.87 -5.05 -1.44
CA ALA A 315 -16.95 -4.07 -2.01
C ALA A 315 -16.99 -4.08 -3.56
N VAL A 316 -17.25 -5.23 -4.18
CA VAL A 316 -17.36 -5.36 -5.65
C VAL A 316 -18.57 -4.63 -6.19
N SER A 317 -19.70 -4.62 -5.47
CA SER A 317 -20.90 -3.88 -5.89
C SER A 317 -20.68 -2.36 -5.91
N TYR A 318 -19.82 -1.83 -5.05
CA TYR A 318 -19.46 -0.40 -5.00
C TYR A 318 -18.49 0.03 -6.12
N THR A 319 -17.56 -0.83 -6.53
CA THR A 319 -16.64 -0.52 -7.64
C THR A 319 -17.34 -0.45 -8.98
N HIS A 320 -18.35 -1.27 -9.21
CA HIS A 320 -19.14 -1.23 -10.45
C HIS A 320 -20.06 -0.01 -10.57
N LEU A 321 -20.60 0.52 -9.48
CA LEU A 321 -21.45 1.72 -9.52
C LEU A 321 -20.66 2.98 -9.89
N ARG A 322 -19.38 3.10 -9.48
CA ARG A 322 -18.54 4.25 -9.82
C ARG A 322 -18.01 4.24 -11.25
N ALA A 323 -17.75 3.06 -11.85
CA ALA A 323 -17.31 2.95 -13.24
C ALA A 323 -18.41 3.41 -14.24
N HIS A 324 -19.69 3.35 -13.85
CA HIS A 324 -20.82 3.85 -14.68
C HIS A 324 -21.14 5.33 -14.45
N GLU A 325 -20.76 5.93 -13.32
CA GLU A 325 -21.02 7.35 -13.04
C GLU A 325 -19.96 8.31 -13.63
N THR A 326 -18.79 7.82 -14.04
CA THR A 326 -17.73 8.64 -14.66
C THR A 326 -17.84 8.75 -16.18
N ASN A 327 -18.87 8.17 -16.81
CA ASN A 327 -19.13 8.26 -18.24
C ASN A 327 -20.27 9.25 -18.60
N VAL A 328 -20.45 10.35 -17.83
CA VAL A 328 -21.37 11.45 -18.16
C VAL A 328 -20.60 12.76 -18.24
#